data_fd10c59b8c93620c6364a3c3db7cae98
#
_entry.id   fd10c59b8c93620c6364a3c3db7cae98
#
_cell.length_a   1.000
_cell.length_b   1.000
_cell.length_c   1.000
_cell.angle_alpha   90.00
_cell.angle_beta   90.00
_cell.angle_gamma   90.00
#
_symmetry.space_group_name_H-M   'P 1'
#
loop_
_entity.id
_entity.type
_entity.pdbx_description
1 polymer ?
#
loop_
_entity_poly.entity_id
_entity_poly.type
_entity_poly.pdbx_seq_one_letter_code
_entity_poly.pdbx_strand_id
1 'polypeptide(L)'
;MPLSHIRGMSIPAGGVKKEAMLHKRAITALGAMSGTSLDGVDAAVVVTDGHEIAAFGPAVYRPYSDGEAQVLRAALGCWPDAPLVAEAAALCETAHAEVLRGFDGVDLIGFHGQTLAHDPLGRGTHQAGDGARLARLLGLPVVWDFRSADVAQGGQGAPLAPFFHFACAKWLGASQ
;
A
#
# COMPACT_ATOMS: atom_id res chain seq x y z
N MET A 1 5.60 20.09 -6.80
CA MET A 1 6.81 19.42 -6.30
C MET A 1 7.06 18.21 -7.17
N PRO A 2 8.28 17.94 -7.63
CA PRO A 2 8.56 16.75 -8.40
C PRO A 2 8.38 15.51 -7.50
N LEU A 3 7.75 14.47 -8.05
CA LEU A 3 7.44 13.18 -7.39
C LEU A 3 8.67 12.44 -6.82
N SER A 4 9.88 12.88 -7.19
CA SER A 4 11.16 12.34 -6.70
C SER A 4 11.39 12.51 -5.19
N HIS A 5 10.55 13.25 -4.48
CA HIS A 5 10.68 13.51 -3.03
C HIS A 5 9.61 12.79 -2.19
N ILE A 6 8.73 12.00 -2.79
CA ILE A 6 7.82 11.16 -2.03
C ILE A 6 8.61 9.92 -1.57
N ARG A 7 8.94 9.88 -0.29
CA ARG A 7 9.54 8.70 0.34
C ARG A 7 8.59 7.52 0.12
N GLY A 8 9.09 6.40 -0.35
CA GLY A 8 8.27 5.21 -0.59
C GLY A 8 7.69 5.08 -1.99
N MET A 9 8.09 5.87 -2.98
CA MET A 9 7.76 5.62 -4.38
C MET A 9 8.90 4.86 -5.06
N SER A 10 8.60 3.66 -5.57
CA SER A 10 9.55 2.87 -6.35
C SER A 10 9.04 2.71 -7.78
N ILE A 11 9.88 3.10 -8.74
CA ILE A 11 9.60 3.02 -10.17
C ILE A 11 10.63 2.08 -10.80
N PRO A 12 10.24 1.09 -11.62
CA PRO A 12 11.18 0.24 -12.32
C PRO A 12 12.06 1.06 -13.27
N ALA A 13 13.32 0.63 -13.44
CA ALA A 13 14.28 1.28 -14.33
C ALA A 13 13.72 1.30 -15.77
N GLY A 14 13.39 2.47 -16.29
CA GLY A 14 12.73 2.68 -17.59
C GLY A 14 11.44 3.51 -17.55
N GLY A 15 10.94 3.83 -16.34
CA GLY A 15 9.65 4.48 -16.13
C GLY A 15 9.60 6.01 -16.27
N VAL A 16 10.72 6.68 -16.57
CA VAL A 16 10.84 8.16 -16.54
C VAL A 16 9.87 8.90 -17.48
N LYS A 17 9.36 8.25 -18.52
CA LYS A 17 8.39 8.88 -19.43
C LYS A 17 6.93 8.85 -18.93
N LYS A 18 6.60 8.00 -17.92
CA LYS A 18 5.25 7.94 -17.33
C LYS A 18 4.99 9.01 -16.27
N GLU A 19 6.00 9.52 -15.59
CA GLU A 19 5.86 10.53 -14.52
C GLU A 19 5.13 11.80 -14.97
N ALA A 20 5.42 12.29 -16.17
CA ALA A 20 4.82 13.51 -16.70
C ALA A 20 3.35 13.36 -17.11
N MET A 21 2.85 12.12 -17.28
CA MET A 21 1.48 11.84 -17.72
C MET A 21 0.49 11.61 -16.54
N LEU A 22 0.99 11.30 -15.35
CA LEU A 22 0.15 11.03 -14.18
C LEU A 22 -0.64 12.26 -13.68
N HIS A 23 -0.20 13.48 -13.99
CA HIS A 23 -0.79 14.71 -13.48
C HIS A 23 -2.03 15.24 -14.23
N LYS A 24 -2.48 14.62 -15.32
CA LYS A 24 -3.61 15.13 -16.14
C LYS A 24 -4.59 14.07 -16.65
N ARG A 25 -4.46 12.82 -16.27
CA ARG A 25 -5.30 11.73 -16.77
C ARG A 25 -5.68 10.78 -15.64
N ALA A 26 -6.94 10.31 -15.63
CA ALA A 26 -7.34 9.23 -14.76
C ALA A 26 -6.47 7.98 -15.01
N ILE A 27 -6.03 7.36 -13.93
CA ILE A 27 -5.21 6.14 -13.91
C ILE A 27 -5.97 5.01 -13.24
N THR A 28 -5.60 3.79 -13.59
CA THR A 28 -6.05 2.59 -12.90
C THR A 28 -5.08 2.29 -11.75
N ALA A 29 -5.48 2.61 -10.53
CA ALA A 29 -4.71 2.34 -9.33
C ALA A 29 -5.22 1.07 -8.64
N LEU A 30 -4.28 0.19 -8.24
CA LEU A 30 -4.56 -1.03 -7.49
C LEU A 30 -4.02 -0.88 -6.07
N GLY A 31 -4.91 -0.78 -5.09
CA GLY A 31 -4.55 -0.77 -3.69
C GLY A 31 -4.51 -2.17 -3.11
N ALA A 32 -3.50 -2.47 -2.28
CA ALA A 32 -3.44 -3.73 -1.54
C ALA A 32 -3.00 -3.52 -0.09
N MET A 33 -3.63 -4.25 0.81
CA MET A 33 -3.33 -4.19 2.23
C MET A 33 -3.51 -5.54 2.92
N SER A 34 -2.81 -5.71 4.04
CA SER A 34 -3.05 -6.74 5.04
C SER A 34 -3.20 -6.08 6.40
N GLY A 35 -4.29 -6.38 7.09
CA GLY A 35 -4.63 -5.81 8.39
C GLY A 35 -4.01 -6.57 9.57
N THR A 36 -4.09 -5.98 10.77
CA THR A 36 -3.63 -6.61 12.02
C THR A 36 -4.53 -7.76 12.48
N SER A 37 -5.69 -7.95 11.84
CA SER A 37 -6.53 -9.15 11.98
C SER A 37 -5.83 -10.42 11.52
N LEU A 38 -4.84 -10.30 10.60
CA LEU A 38 -4.07 -11.42 10.03
C LEU A 38 -4.97 -12.46 9.34
N ASP A 39 -6.03 -12.00 8.73
CA ASP A 39 -7.01 -12.83 8.01
C ASP A 39 -6.64 -13.01 6.53
N GLY A 40 -6.00 -12.03 5.91
CA GLY A 40 -5.60 -12.14 4.52
C GLY A 40 -5.09 -10.85 3.90
N VAL A 41 -5.02 -10.86 2.59
CA VAL A 41 -4.67 -9.71 1.74
C VAL A 41 -5.90 -9.29 0.95
N ASP A 42 -6.29 -8.03 1.10
CA ASP A 42 -7.29 -7.38 0.27
C ASP A 42 -6.60 -6.59 -0.85
N ALA A 43 -7.16 -6.68 -2.05
CA ALA A 43 -6.75 -5.83 -3.16
C ALA A 43 -7.97 -5.31 -3.94
N ALA A 44 -7.94 -4.05 -4.33
CA ALA A 44 -9.04 -3.43 -5.07
C ALA A 44 -8.54 -2.37 -6.05
N VAL A 45 -9.21 -2.28 -7.19
CA VAL A 45 -8.94 -1.31 -8.24
C VAL A 45 -9.82 -0.09 -8.08
N VAL A 46 -9.22 1.09 -8.26
CA VAL A 46 -9.91 2.36 -8.43
C VAL A 46 -9.38 3.10 -9.65
N VAL A 47 -10.27 3.67 -10.45
CA VAL A 47 -9.90 4.59 -11.53
C VAL A 47 -10.05 6.01 -11.01
N THR A 48 -8.97 6.78 -11.00
CA THR A 48 -8.93 8.10 -10.37
C THR A 48 -7.89 9.00 -11.02
N ASP A 49 -8.09 10.31 -10.94
CA ASP A 49 -7.08 11.33 -11.27
C ASP A 49 -6.32 11.85 -10.04
N GLY A 50 -6.56 11.24 -8.86
CA GLY A 50 -6.01 11.62 -7.57
C GLY A 50 -6.87 12.63 -6.79
N HIS A 51 -7.94 13.15 -7.38
CA HIS A 51 -8.91 14.06 -6.75
C HIS A 51 -10.32 13.48 -6.74
N GLU A 52 -10.68 12.79 -7.81
CA GLU A 52 -12.02 12.22 -7.99
C GLU A 52 -11.92 10.74 -8.34
N ILE A 53 -12.91 9.98 -7.91
CA ILE A 53 -13.10 8.59 -8.29
C ILE A 53 -13.95 8.57 -9.56
N ALA A 54 -13.40 8.04 -10.65
CA ALA A 54 -14.14 7.84 -11.89
C ALA A 54 -14.90 6.50 -11.87
N ALA A 55 -14.29 5.45 -11.31
CA ALA A 55 -14.92 4.14 -11.18
C ALA A 55 -14.24 3.30 -10.10
N PHE A 56 -14.99 2.37 -9.52
CA PHE A 56 -14.46 1.23 -8.79
C PHE A 56 -14.34 0.02 -9.74
N GLY A 57 -13.23 -0.70 -9.67
CA GLY A 57 -12.95 -1.90 -10.43
C GLY A 57 -13.09 -3.18 -9.59
N PRO A 58 -12.53 -4.30 -10.08
CA PRO A 58 -12.56 -5.56 -9.36
C PRO A 58 -11.81 -5.48 -8.03
N ALA A 59 -12.29 -6.30 -7.07
CA ALA A 59 -11.64 -6.52 -5.80
C ALA A 59 -11.45 -8.01 -5.58
N VAL A 60 -10.35 -8.39 -4.91
CA VAL A 60 -10.00 -9.76 -4.58
C VAL A 60 -9.55 -9.83 -3.14
N TYR A 61 -9.92 -10.90 -2.45
CA TYR A 61 -9.46 -11.26 -1.12
C TYR A 61 -8.73 -12.61 -1.18
N ARG A 62 -7.53 -12.66 -0.61
CA ARG A 62 -6.74 -13.90 -0.44
C ARG A 62 -6.58 -14.15 1.06
N PRO A 63 -7.22 -15.18 1.61
CA PRO A 63 -7.02 -15.52 3.02
C PRO A 63 -5.59 -15.98 3.27
N TYR A 64 -5.08 -15.70 4.47
CA TYR A 64 -3.89 -16.39 4.96
C TYR A 64 -4.23 -17.79 5.41
N SER A 65 -3.32 -18.74 5.17
CA SER A 65 -3.35 -20.04 5.86
C SER A 65 -3.00 -19.87 7.34
N ASP A 66 -3.35 -20.86 8.16
CA ASP A 66 -3.01 -20.85 9.59
C ASP A 66 -1.49 -20.69 9.84
N GLY A 67 -0.66 -21.31 8.98
CA GLY A 67 0.78 -21.20 9.07
C GLY A 67 1.28 -19.78 8.75
N GLU A 68 0.76 -19.16 7.70
CA GLU A 68 1.08 -17.77 7.33
C GLU A 68 0.65 -16.79 8.45
N ALA A 69 -0.57 -16.93 8.93
CA ALA A 69 -1.08 -16.12 10.05
C ALA A 69 -0.24 -16.30 11.33
N GLN A 70 0.28 -17.50 11.59
CA GLN A 70 1.15 -17.78 12.72
C GLN A 70 2.50 -17.06 12.60
N VAL A 71 3.13 -17.07 11.42
CA VAL A 71 4.39 -16.34 11.15
C VAL A 71 4.18 -14.83 11.38
N LEU A 72 3.14 -14.26 10.80
CA LEU A 72 2.84 -12.84 10.97
C LEU A 72 2.53 -12.50 12.43
N ARG A 73 1.76 -13.35 13.12
CA ARG A 73 1.41 -13.15 14.54
C ARG A 73 2.64 -13.16 15.45
N ALA A 74 3.60 -14.03 15.17
CA ALA A 74 4.86 -14.09 15.93
C ALA A 74 5.71 -12.81 15.79
N ALA A 75 5.55 -12.09 14.68
CA ALA A 75 6.25 -10.84 14.41
C ALA A 75 5.50 -9.57 14.89
N LEU A 76 4.26 -9.70 15.41
CA LEU A 76 3.54 -8.54 15.94
C LEU A 76 4.31 -7.92 17.13
N GLY A 77 4.36 -6.59 17.17
CA GLY A 77 5.15 -5.82 18.13
C GLY A 77 6.63 -5.72 17.80
N CYS A 78 7.11 -6.40 16.77
CA CYS A 78 8.51 -6.38 16.36
C CYS A 78 8.85 -5.14 15.51
N TRP A 79 10.04 -4.60 15.76
CA TRP A 79 10.64 -3.51 15.00
C TRP A 79 11.65 -4.05 13.98
N PRO A 80 12.11 -3.26 12.98
CA PRO A 80 12.84 -3.75 11.80
C PRO A 80 14.00 -4.71 12.05
N ASP A 81 14.73 -4.52 13.14
CA ASP A 81 15.94 -5.32 13.44
C ASP A 81 15.67 -6.64 14.16
N ALA A 82 14.40 -6.93 14.47
CA ALA A 82 14.05 -8.17 15.16
C ALA A 82 14.12 -9.38 14.21
N PRO A 83 14.63 -10.56 14.68
CA PRO A 83 14.86 -11.72 13.82
C PRO A 83 13.64 -12.21 13.05
N LEU A 84 12.43 -12.11 13.63
CA LEU A 84 11.18 -12.56 13.02
C LEU A 84 10.68 -11.66 11.88
N VAL A 85 11.18 -10.42 11.79
CA VAL A 85 10.69 -9.44 10.81
C VAL A 85 11.04 -9.85 9.37
N ALA A 86 12.20 -10.42 9.14
CA ALA A 86 12.63 -10.81 7.79
C ALA A 86 11.71 -11.86 7.18
N GLU A 87 11.30 -12.87 7.95
CA GLU A 87 10.39 -13.92 7.50
C GLU A 87 8.97 -13.35 7.27
N ALA A 88 8.46 -12.54 8.19
CA ALA A 88 7.17 -11.89 8.06
C ALA A 88 7.12 -10.95 6.85
N ALA A 89 8.18 -10.20 6.58
CA ALA A 89 8.28 -9.32 5.41
C ALA A 89 8.27 -10.12 4.10
N ALA A 90 9.06 -11.20 4.01
CA ALA A 90 9.10 -12.06 2.84
C ALA A 90 7.74 -12.73 2.55
N LEU A 91 7.04 -13.18 3.60
CA LEU A 91 5.70 -13.75 3.50
C LEU A 91 4.70 -12.68 3.02
N CYS A 92 4.70 -11.51 3.65
CA CYS A 92 3.84 -10.38 3.25
C CYS A 92 4.02 -10.05 1.77
N GLU A 93 5.26 -9.88 1.30
CA GLU A 93 5.56 -9.58 -0.10
C GLU A 93 5.10 -10.68 -1.05
N THR A 94 5.29 -11.95 -0.69
CA THR A 94 4.86 -13.09 -1.51
C THR A 94 3.35 -13.13 -1.64
N ALA A 95 2.63 -13.03 -0.53
CA ALA A 95 1.16 -13.04 -0.51
C ALA A 95 0.56 -11.88 -1.31
N HIS A 96 1.12 -10.68 -1.15
CA HIS A 96 0.69 -9.53 -1.96
C HIS A 96 1.01 -9.71 -3.44
N ALA A 97 2.20 -10.20 -3.80
CA ALA A 97 2.57 -10.42 -5.19
C ALA A 97 1.67 -11.45 -5.89
N GLU A 98 1.24 -12.50 -5.18
CA GLU A 98 0.29 -13.50 -5.69
C GLU A 98 -1.03 -12.83 -6.09
N VAL A 99 -1.59 -11.99 -5.22
CA VAL A 99 -2.85 -11.28 -5.50
C VAL A 99 -2.69 -10.26 -6.62
N LEU A 100 -1.64 -9.43 -6.53
CA LEU A 100 -1.43 -8.30 -7.44
C LEU A 100 -1.18 -8.73 -8.89
N ARG A 101 -0.58 -9.92 -9.12
CA ARG A 101 -0.38 -10.47 -10.47
C ARG A 101 -1.68 -10.84 -11.19
N GLY A 102 -2.78 -10.99 -10.46
CA GLY A 102 -4.09 -11.32 -11.04
C GLY A 102 -4.80 -10.13 -11.70
N PHE A 103 -4.20 -8.94 -11.69
CA PHE A 103 -4.82 -7.73 -12.24
C PHE A 103 -4.06 -7.20 -13.46
N ASP A 104 -4.80 -7.01 -14.57
CA ASP A 104 -4.28 -6.42 -15.80
C ASP A 104 -4.63 -4.94 -15.91
N GLY A 105 -3.87 -4.20 -16.73
CA GLY A 105 -4.17 -2.81 -17.07
C GLY A 105 -3.96 -1.81 -15.92
N VAL A 106 -3.19 -2.19 -14.90
CA VAL A 106 -2.85 -1.36 -13.75
C VAL A 106 -1.71 -0.40 -14.09
N ASP A 107 -1.88 0.88 -13.78
CA ASP A 107 -0.85 1.92 -13.97
C ASP A 107 0.01 2.13 -12.73
N LEU A 108 -0.56 1.93 -11.52
CA LEU A 108 0.06 2.23 -10.24
C LEU A 108 -0.44 1.26 -9.16
N ILE A 109 0.47 0.80 -8.31
CA ILE A 109 0.14 -0.01 -7.13
C ILE A 109 0.32 0.83 -5.86
N GLY A 110 -0.67 0.79 -4.97
CA GLY A 110 -0.57 1.24 -3.59
C GLY A 110 -0.35 0.05 -2.66
N PHE A 111 0.80 -0.05 -2.03
CA PHE A 111 1.16 -1.16 -1.15
C PHE A 111 1.28 -0.68 0.30
N HIS A 112 0.36 -1.11 1.15
CA HIS A 112 0.38 -0.76 2.57
C HIS A 112 1.39 -1.59 3.37
N GLY A 113 1.63 -2.83 2.97
CA GLY A 113 2.37 -3.79 3.77
C GLY A 113 1.56 -4.31 4.97
N GLN A 114 2.23 -5.06 5.83
CA GLN A 114 1.67 -5.60 7.08
C GLN A 114 2.15 -4.78 8.27
N THR A 115 1.25 -4.13 8.99
CA THR A 115 1.61 -3.43 10.23
C THR A 115 2.02 -4.44 11.30
N LEU A 116 3.27 -4.36 11.74
CA LEU A 116 3.82 -5.16 12.84
C LEU A 116 3.85 -4.38 14.16
N ALA A 117 4.23 -3.11 14.13
CA ALA A 117 4.28 -2.26 15.32
C ALA A 117 3.80 -0.84 15.01
N HIS A 118 3.13 -0.21 15.98
CA HIS A 118 2.62 1.14 15.84
C HIS A 118 2.59 1.85 17.19
N ASP A 119 3.48 2.83 17.36
CA ASP A 119 3.65 3.67 18.54
C ASP A 119 3.98 5.10 18.09
N PRO A 120 2.96 5.83 17.55
CA PRO A 120 3.17 7.11 16.87
C PRO A 120 3.68 8.21 17.79
N LEU A 121 3.42 8.15 19.10
CA LEU A 121 3.90 9.11 20.07
C LEU A 121 5.23 8.72 20.70
N GLY A 122 5.75 7.55 20.39
CA GLY A 122 7.00 7.02 20.94
C GLY A 122 7.97 6.60 19.85
N ARG A 123 8.03 5.29 19.58
CA ARG A 123 9.03 4.67 18.70
C ARG A 123 8.76 4.85 17.21
N GLY A 124 7.51 5.15 16.82
CA GLY A 124 7.13 5.34 15.43
C GLY A 124 6.14 4.30 14.90
N THR A 125 6.31 3.89 13.65
CA THR A 125 5.45 2.87 13.02
C THR A 125 6.28 1.93 12.16
N HIS A 126 5.89 0.66 12.08
CA HIS A 126 6.57 -0.35 11.29
C HIS A 126 5.58 -1.18 10.49
N GLN A 127 5.67 -1.09 9.18
CA GLN A 127 4.96 -1.92 8.22
C GLN A 127 5.98 -2.82 7.52
N ALA A 128 5.81 -4.14 7.63
CA ALA A 128 6.66 -5.11 6.96
C ALA A 128 6.32 -5.20 5.47
N GLY A 129 7.35 -5.45 4.66
CA GLY A 129 7.31 -5.55 3.21
C GLY A 129 8.05 -4.40 2.52
N ASP A 130 8.70 -4.71 1.40
CA ASP A 130 9.49 -3.79 0.59
C ASP A 130 8.78 -3.50 -0.74
N GLY A 131 8.20 -2.30 -0.86
CA GLY A 131 7.54 -1.85 -2.09
C GLY A 131 8.50 -1.72 -3.27
N ALA A 132 9.79 -1.44 -3.04
CA ALA A 132 10.77 -1.43 -4.11
C ALA A 132 11.02 -2.83 -4.69
N ARG A 133 10.99 -3.86 -3.85
CA ARG A 133 11.07 -5.25 -4.28
C ARG A 133 9.83 -5.66 -5.08
N LEU A 134 8.63 -5.28 -4.60
CA LEU A 134 7.39 -5.52 -5.34
C LEU A 134 7.38 -4.81 -6.69
N ALA A 135 7.85 -3.56 -6.79
CA ALA A 135 7.94 -2.82 -8.04
C ALA A 135 8.82 -3.56 -9.07
N ARG A 136 9.97 -4.09 -8.64
CA ARG A 136 10.83 -4.91 -9.51
C ARG A 136 10.17 -6.22 -9.94
N LEU A 137 9.50 -6.89 -9.01
CA LEU A 137 8.86 -8.19 -9.22
C LEU A 137 7.67 -8.12 -10.17
N LEU A 138 6.91 -7.03 -10.10
CA LEU A 138 5.67 -6.83 -10.86
C LEU A 138 5.87 -5.98 -12.12
N GLY A 139 6.98 -5.27 -12.25
CA GLY A 139 7.27 -4.37 -13.38
C GLY A 139 6.38 -3.11 -13.38
N LEU A 140 5.79 -2.75 -12.25
CA LEU A 140 4.85 -1.64 -12.09
C LEU A 140 5.35 -0.64 -11.03
N PRO A 141 5.01 0.65 -11.14
CA PRO A 141 5.25 1.62 -10.08
C PRO A 141 4.51 1.22 -8.80
N VAL A 142 5.20 1.29 -7.65
CA VAL A 142 4.61 1.03 -6.33
C VAL A 142 4.80 2.23 -5.43
N VAL A 143 3.72 2.72 -4.85
CA VAL A 143 3.71 3.69 -3.74
C VAL A 143 3.49 2.92 -2.45
N TRP A 144 4.31 3.20 -1.46
CA TRP A 144 4.32 2.48 -0.18
C TRP A 144 4.83 3.36 0.96
N ASP A 145 4.89 2.84 2.18
CA ASP A 145 5.28 3.57 3.38
C ASP A 145 4.40 4.82 3.62
N PHE A 146 3.10 4.61 3.64
CA PHE A 146 2.11 5.68 3.80
C PHE A 146 2.09 6.33 5.18
N ARG A 147 2.67 5.67 6.20
CA ARG A 147 2.53 6.04 7.61
C ARG A 147 3.73 6.77 8.19
N SER A 148 4.95 6.40 7.78
CA SER A 148 6.18 6.84 8.46
C SER A 148 6.38 8.35 8.44
N ALA A 149 6.09 9.00 7.31
CA ALA A 149 6.26 10.45 7.18
C ALA A 149 5.26 11.24 8.05
N ASP A 150 4.01 10.76 8.16
CA ASP A 150 2.99 11.38 8.99
C ASP A 150 3.35 11.25 10.48
N VAL A 151 3.73 10.06 10.91
CA VAL A 151 4.16 9.79 12.30
C VAL A 151 5.39 10.63 12.67
N ALA A 152 6.37 10.74 11.76
CA ALA A 152 7.57 11.56 11.99
C ALA A 152 7.25 13.06 12.14
N GLN A 153 6.09 13.51 11.65
CA GLN A 153 5.60 14.88 11.80
C GLN A 153 4.59 15.03 12.95
N GLY A 154 4.44 14.01 13.81
CA GLY A 154 3.54 14.03 14.97
C GLY A 154 2.10 13.59 14.66
N GLY A 155 1.84 13.05 13.47
CA GLY A 155 0.54 12.48 13.10
C GLY A 155 0.33 11.07 13.65
N GLN A 156 -0.86 10.53 13.39
CA GLN A 156 -1.28 9.20 13.86
C GLN A 156 -1.03 8.08 12.84
N GLY A 157 -0.35 8.38 11.73
CA GLY A 157 -0.01 7.39 10.70
C GLY A 157 -1.14 6.99 9.75
N ALA A 158 -2.20 7.78 9.63
CA ALA A 158 -3.31 7.51 8.73
C ALA A 158 -3.68 8.75 7.87
N PRO A 159 -2.71 9.43 7.22
CA PRO A 159 -2.95 10.73 6.59
C PRO A 159 -3.88 10.67 5.38
N LEU A 160 -3.99 9.52 4.71
CA LEU A 160 -4.72 9.38 3.44
C LEU A 160 -6.19 8.98 3.61
N ALA A 161 -6.57 8.38 4.73
CA ALA A 161 -7.92 7.88 4.96
C ALA A 161 -9.01 8.96 4.84
N PRO A 162 -8.88 10.17 5.41
CA PRO A 162 -9.88 11.22 5.27
C PRO A 162 -10.10 11.65 3.82
N PHE A 163 -9.05 11.75 3.03
CA PHE A 163 -9.13 12.15 1.61
C PHE A 163 -9.89 11.11 0.78
N PHE A 164 -9.60 9.83 1.01
CA PHE A 164 -10.30 8.76 0.31
C PHE A 164 -11.78 8.68 0.72
N HIS A 165 -12.08 8.79 2.01
CA HIS A 165 -13.47 8.83 2.48
C HIS A 165 -14.24 10.01 1.90
N PHE A 166 -13.62 11.19 1.81
CA PHE A 166 -14.21 12.36 1.19
C PHE A 166 -14.50 12.12 -0.30
N ALA A 167 -13.54 11.52 -1.03
CA ALA A 167 -13.74 11.18 -2.44
C ALA A 167 -14.87 10.15 -2.63
N CYS A 168 -14.98 9.15 -1.75
CA CYS A 168 -16.08 8.18 -1.74
C CYS A 168 -17.44 8.85 -1.48
N ALA A 169 -17.51 9.74 -0.48
CA ALA A 169 -18.74 10.48 -0.17
C ALA A 169 -19.19 11.33 -1.37
N LYS A 170 -18.27 12.03 -2.02
CA LYS A 170 -18.53 12.80 -3.23
C LYS A 170 -19.01 11.90 -4.37
N TRP A 171 -18.39 10.76 -4.58
CA TRP A 171 -18.79 9.79 -5.61
C TRP A 171 -20.21 9.25 -5.38
N LEU A 172 -20.62 9.09 -4.11
CA LEU A 172 -21.97 8.69 -3.71
C LEU A 172 -23.01 9.85 -3.79
N GLY A 173 -22.59 11.04 -4.21
CA GLY A 173 -23.48 12.19 -4.37
C GLY A 173 -23.74 12.99 -3.08
N ALA A 174 -22.93 12.81 -2.04
CA ALA A 174 -23.01 13.66 -0.87
C ALA A 174 -22.62 15.10 -1.26
N SER A 175 -23.54 16.05 -1.08
CA SER A 175 -23.27 17.48 -1.20
C SER A 175 -22.65 18.01 0.09
N GLN A 176 -21.70 18.95 -0.04
CA GLN A 176 -21.22 19.76 1.08
C GLN A 176 -22.31 20.66 1.62
#